data_c88cc818b99af594d2e9008e5e9b5ece
#
_entry.id   c88cc818b99af594d2e9008e5e9b5ece
#
_cell.length_a   1.000
_cell.length_b   1.000
_cell.length_c   1.000
_cell.angle_alpha   90.00
_cell.angle_beta   90.00
_cell.angle_gamma   90.00
#
_symmetry.space_group_name_H-M   'P 1'
#
loop_
_entity.id
_entity.type
_entity.pdbx_description
1 polymer ?
#
loop_
_entity_poly.entity_id
_entity_poly.type
_entity_poly.pdbx_seq_one_letter_code
_entity_poly.pdbx_strand_id
1 'polypeptide(L)'
;EEGQLIPELKKLNKGMVEVSQEHYKLLRNTVWENAAKRNLAFFTVASLLTDPQAVIPAGVEKEVQAELKLIKAQNATAISPVMKIGQNADLVQNLKEDYTQYIPRGHYTRSEELKSYFQTMMWYGRMTFRHKDEDETRSALLMTVALQNEANQKAWEKIYQTTDFFVGSSDDLGFYEYQEIAQKVYGTQIKLAELKSDGPKWVKFREEVLETKGPAINSIPIFDAQLQPDRDREISGFRFMGQRYTIDADIFQRLIYREVGENPQGERRLLPKGLDIPAALGSAAAESILKDMGEYQYQDYPQQMGK
;
A
#
# COMPACT_ATOMS: atom_id res chain seq x y z
N GLU A 1 -0.02 -21.89 -1.28
CA GLU A 1 0.44 -20.79 -2.14
C GLU A 1 0.85 -21.31 -3.51
N GLU A 2 1.83 -22.24 -3.63
CA GLU A 2 2.36 -22.71 -4.92
C GLU A 2 1.28 -23.31 -5.84
N GLY A 3 0.41 -24.16 -5.34
CA GLY A 3 -0.59 -24.84 -6.15
C GLY A 3 -1.80 -24.00 -6.58
N GLN A 4 -2.10 -22.88 -5.89
CA GLN A 4 -3.30 -22.08 -6.14
C GLN A 4 -3.04 -20.58 -6.25
N LEU A 5 -2.38 -19.97 -5.27
CA LEU A 5 -2.27 -18.51 -5.24
C LEU A 5 -1.27 -17.97 -6.28
N ILE A 6 -0.15 -18.65 -6.50
CA ILE A 6 0.83 -18.24 -7.52
C ILE A 6 0.24 -18.29 -8.94
N PRO A 7 -0.46 -19.34 -9.37
CA PRO A 7 -1.16 -19.35 -10.66
C PRO A 7 -2.19 -18.22 -10.81
N GLU A 8 -2.98 -17.95 -9.78
CA GLU A 8 -3.94 -16.84 -9.81
C GLU A 8 -3.26 -15.48 -9.84
N LEU A 9 -2.14 -15.30 -9.13
CA LEU A 9 -1.35 -14.07 -9.16
C LEU A 9 -0.77 -13.81 -10.55
N LYS A 10 -0.21 -14.84 -11.21
CA LYS A 10 0.27 -14.72 -12.60
C LYS A 10 -0.84 -14.34 -13.57
N LYS A 11 -2.03 -14.96 -13.42
CA LYS A 11 -3.21 -14.64 -14.22
C LYS A 11 -3.68 -13.19 -13.99
N LEU A 12 -3.75 -12.76 -12.73
CA LEU A 12 -4.12 -11.39 -12.35
C LEU A 12 -3.12 -10.39 -12.94
N ASN A 13 -1.82 -10.61 -12.76
CA ASN A 13 -0.78 -9.72 -13.26
C ASN A 13 -0.91 -9.52 -14.78
N LYS A 14 -1.08 -10.61 -15.53
CA LYS A 14 -1.27 -10.56 -16.99
C LYS A 14 -2.51 -9.74 -17.37
N GLY A 15 -3.66 -10.05 -16.78
CA GLY A 15 -4.91 -9.35 -17.09
C GLY A 15 -4.87 -7.86 -16.72
N MET A 16 -4.23 -7.52 -15.60
CA MET A 16 -4.08 -6.12 -15.18
C MET A 16 -3.11 -5.35 -16.09
N VAL A 17 -2.05 -5.98 -16.60
CA VAL A 17 -1.16 -5.35 -17.60
C VAL A 17 -1.93 -5.08 -18.90
N GLU A 18 -2.70 -6.06 -19.41
CA GLU A 18 -3.48 -5.93 -20.64
C GLU A 18 -4.47 -4.76 -20.55
N VAL A 19 -5.28 -4.70 -19.48
CA VAL A 19 -6.25 -3.63 -19.27
C VAL A 19 -5.55 -2.28 -19.05
N SER A 20 -4.47 -2.24 -18.28
CA SER A 20 -3.73 -0.98 -18.04
C SER A 20 -3.08 -0.45 -19.33
N GLN A 21 -2.65 -1.33 -20.23
CA GLN A 21 -2.14 -0.93 -21.55
C GLN A 21 -3.23 -0.29 -22.41
N GLU A 22 -4.44 -0.81 -22.37
CA GLU A 22 -5.59 -0.20 -23.04
C GLU A 22 -5.95 1.16 -22.44
N HIS A 23 -5.99 1.25 -21.09
CA HIS A 23 -6.20 2.50 -20.39
C HIS A 23 -5.17 3.55 -20.79
N TYR A 24 -3.89 3.19 -20.81
CA TYR A 24 -2.82 4.12 -21.20
C TYR A 24 -2.97 4.60 -22.64
N LYS A 25 -3.30 3.71 -23.58
CA LYS A 25 -3.57 4.11 -24.98
C LYS A 25 -4.74 5.09 -25.10
N LEU A 26 -5.84 4.83 -24.39
CA LEU A 26 -7.07 5.62 -24.50
C LEU A 26 -6.99 6.96 -23.78
N LEU A 27 -6.16 7.06 -22.72
CA LEU A 27 -6.07 8.24 -21.85
C LEU A 27 -4.84 9.13 -22.16
N ARG A 28 -4.07 8.83 -23.21
CA ARG A 28 -2.97 9.68 -23.67
C ARG A 28 -3.45 11.10 -24.00
N ASN A 29 -2.60 12.07 -23.71
CA ASN A 29 -2.88 13.50 -23.88
C ASN A 29 -4.10 14.01 -23.10
N THR A 30 -4.44 13.35 -22.00
CA THR A 30 -5.45 13.79 -21.03
C THR A 30 -4.81 13.97 -19.66
N VAL A 31 -5.55 14.56 -18.71
CA VAL A 31 -5.15 14.65 -17.29
C VAL A 31 -5.02 13.29 -16.59
N TRP A 32 -5.41 12.20 -17.25
CA TRP A 32 -5.34 10.83 -16.76
C TRP A 32 -4.10 10.07 -17.26
N GLU A 33 -3.29 10.66 -18.14
CA GLU A 33 -2.17 9.97 -18.80
C GLU A 33 -1.14 9.45 -17.78
N ASN A 34 -0.73 10.29 -16.84
CA ASN A 34 0.25 9.91 -15.83
C ASN A 34 -0.25 8.77 -14.94
N ALA A 35 -1.51 8.83 -14.52
CA ALA A 35 -2.15 7.79 -13.74
C ALA A 35 -2.21 6.44 -14.49
N ALA A 36 -2.62 6.48 -15.76
CA ALA A 36 -2.68 5.29 -16.61
C ALA A 36 -1.27 4.71 -16.86
N LYS A 37 -0.27 5.57 -17.12
CA LYS A 37 1.13 5.16 -17.28
C LYS A 37 1.68 4.52 -16.00
N ARG A 38 1.40 5.11 -14.84
CA ARG A 38 1.80 4.57 -13.53
C ARG A 38 1.22 3.18 -13.30
N ASN A 39 -0.07 2.99 -13.58
CA ASN A 39 -0.72 1.68 -13.43
C ASN A 39 -0.10 0.64 -14.37
N LEU A 40 0.16 0.99 -15.62
CA LEU A 40 0.83 0.09 -16.56
C LEU A 40 2.21 -0.31 -16.06
N ALA A 41 3.01 0.64 -15.58
CA ALA A 41 4.31 0.35 -14.99
C ALA A 41 4.20 -0.51 -13.73
N PHE A 42 3.25 -0.19 -12.83
CA PHE A 42 3.00 -0.91 -11.58
C PHE A 42 2.69 -2.39 -11.80
N PHE A 43 1.75 -2.71 -12.69
CA PHE A 43 1.41 -4.10 -12.99
C PHE A 43 2.47 -4.81 -13.84
N THR A 44 3.22 -4.08 -14.66
CA THR A 44 4.36 -4.65 -15.40
C THR A 44 5.49 -5.08 -14.44
N VAL A 45 5.79 -4.31 -13.40
CA VAL A 45 6.73 -4.72 -12.35
C VAL A 45 6.28 -6.02 -11.70
N ALA A 46 5.02 -6.13 -11.27
CA ALA A 46 4.46 -7.34 -10.68
C ALA A 46 4.51 -8.54 -11.64
N SER A 47 4.21 -8.32 -12.92
CA SER A 47 4.30 -9.36 -13.95
C SER A 47 5.72 -9.88 -14.09
N LEU A 48 6.73 -9.02 -14.14
CA LEU A 48 8.14 -9.41 -14.27
C LEU A 48 8.73 -10.03 -13.00
N LEU A 49 8.18 -9.74 -11.83
CA LEU A 49 8.54 -10.43 -10.60
C LEU A 49 8.08 -11.89 -10.62
N THR A 50 6.91 -12.18 -11.22
CA THR A 50 6.36 -13.55 -11.30
C THR A 50 6.70 -14.29 -12.58
N ASP A 51 7.05 -13.57 -13.66
CA ASP A 51 7.47 -14.09 -14.94
C ASP A 51 8.57 -13.19 -15.55
N PRO A 52 9.84 -13.51 -15.34
CA PRO A 52 10.96 -12.70 -15.87
C PRO A 52 11.02 -12.60 -17.40
N GLN A 53 10.23 -13.40 -18.13
CA GLN A 53 10.15 -13.38 -19.61
C GLN A 53 8.96 -12.51 -20.10
N ALA A 54 8.17 -11.95 -19.19
CA ALA A 54 7.07 -11.07 -19.56
C ALA A 54 7.56 -9.85 -20.36
N VAL A 55 6.77 -9.46 -21.35
CA VAL A 55 7.11 -8.31 -22.22
C VAL A 55 6.82 -7.02 -21.48
N ILE A 56 7.77 -6.08 -21.53
CA ILE A 56 7.55 -4.72 -21.04
C ILE A 56 6.81 -3.92 -22.11
N PRO A 57 5.62 -3.40 -21.83
CA PRO A 57 4.90 -2.53 -22.77
C PRO A 57 5.66 -1.24 -23.06
N ALA A 58 5.51 -0.72 -24.30
CA ALA A 58 6.14 0.51 -24.72
C ALA A 58 5.72 1.72 -23.84
N GLY A 59 6.70 2.55 -23.47
CA GLY A 59 6.50 3.81 -22.76
C GLY A 59 6.66 3.74 -21.24
N VAL A 60 6.94 2.54 -20.67
CA VAL A 60 7.17 2.33 -19.24
C VAL A 60 8.50 1.62 -18.94
N GLU A 61 9.30 1.35 -19.95
CA GLU A 61 10.53 0.52 -19.85
C GLU A 61 11.51 1.08 -18.82
N LYS A 62 11.72 2.40 -18.85
CA LYS A 62 12.68 3.08 -17.98
C LYS A 62 12.29 2.93 -16.51
N GLU A 63 11.04 3.25 -16.20
CA GLU A 63 10.52 3.22 -14.83
C GLU A 63 10.46 1.80 -14.28
N VAL A 64 9.98 0.85 -15.09
CA VAL A 64 9.91 -0.57 -14.72
C VAL A 64 11.29 -1.16 -14.43
N GLN A 65 12.28 -0.92 -15.31
CA GLN A 65 13.63 -1.43 -15.11
C GLN A 65 14.31 -0.81 -13.89
N ALA A 66 14.10 0.49 -13.66
CA ALA A 66 14.65 1.17 -12.49
C ALA A 66 14.03 0.65 -11.18
N GLU A 67 12.73 0.40 -11.16
CA GLU A 67 12.01 -0.18 -10.01
C GLU A 67 12.49 -1.59 -9.70
N LEU A 68 12.55 -2.46 -10.70
CA LEU A 68 13.06 -3.84 -10.55
C LEU A 68 14.49 -3.89 -10.05
N LYS A 69 15.34 -2.94 -10.45
CA LYS A 69 16.71 -2.84 -9.94
C LYS A 69 16.72 -2.56 -8.43
N LEU A 70 15.87 -1.69 -7.93
CA LEU A 70 15.75 -1.39 -6.49
C LEU A 70 15.18 -2.59 -5.71
N ILE A 71 14.13 -3.23 -6.23
CA ILE A 71 13.54 -4.43 -5.62
C ILE A 71 14.58 -5.57 -5.54
N LYS A 72 15.40 -5.74 -6.55
CA LYS A 72 16.47 -6.77 -6.56
C LYS A 72 17.64 -6.42 -5.65
N ALA A 73 17.97 -5.14 -5.51
CA ALA A 73 19.07 -4.69 -4.67
C ALA A 73 18.78 -4.86 -3.16
N GLN A 74 17.55 -4.70 -2.72
CA GLN A 74 17.07 -4.96 -1.35
C GLN A 74 17.87 -4.28 -0.23
N ASN A 75 18.48 -3.13 -0.49
CA ASN A 75 19.51 -2.57 0.40
C ASN A 75 19.35 -1.07 0.71
N ALA A 76 18.26 -0.45 0.30
CA ALA A 76 18.09 0.99 0.48
C ALA A 76 16.64 1.41 0.61
N THR A 77 16.44 2.58 1.22
CA THR A 77 15.22 3.37 1.06
C THR A 77 15.44 4.35 -0.09
N ALA A 78 14.54 4.35 -1.07
CA ALA A 78 14.65 5.20 -2.24
C ALA A 78 13.27 5.66 -2.73
N ILE A 79 13.24 6.71 -3.55
CA ILE A 79 12.02 7.14 -4.23
C ILE A 79 11.66 6.09 -5.28
N SER A 80 10.42 5.60 -5.26
CA SER A 80 9.94 4.66 -6.27
C SER A 80 9.88 5.33 -7.65
N PRO A 81 10.61 4.79 -8.66
CA PRO A 81 10.55 5.28 -10.03
C PRO A 81 9.14 5.22 -10.64
N VAL A 82 8.35 4.20 -10.29
CA VAL A 82 6.98 4.03 -10.76
C VAL A 82 6.06 5.06 -10.11
N MET A 83 6.12 5.22 -8.79
CA MET A 83 5.27 6.19 -8.09
C MET A 83 5.61 7.63 -8.43
N LYS A 84 6.84 7.90 -8.85
CA LYS A 84 7.29 9.24 -9.29
C LYS A 84 6.73 9.67 -10.65
N ILE A 85 6.09 8.79 -11.42
CA ILE A 85 5.54 9.16 -12.74
C ILE A 85 4.57 10.35 -12.59
N GLY A 86 4.80 11.43 -13.35
CA GLY A 86 3.99 12.64 -13.33
C GLY A 86 4.21 13.59 -12.17
N GLN A 87 5.02 13.21 -11.18
CA GLN A 87 5.30 14.06 -10.02
C GLN A 87 6.51 14.96 -10.24
N ASN A 88 6.51 16.12 -9.58
CA ASN A 88 7.63 17.04 -9.57
C ASN A 88 8.82 16.48 -8.78
N ALA A 89 9.99 17.09 -8.95
CA ALA A 89 11.23 16.67 -8.29
C ALA A 89 11.27 16.90 -6.77
N ASP A 90 10.20 17.36 -6.15
CA ASP A 90 10.10 17.57 -4.71
C ASP A 90 10.13 16.22 -3.99
N LEU A 91 11.24 15.99 -3.26
CA LEU A 91 11.48 14.76 -2.52
C LEU A 91 10.45 14.51 -1.40
N VAL A 92 9.88 15.56 -0.85
CA VAL A 92 8.87 15.47 0.22
C VAL A 92 7.54 14.93 -0.32
N GLN A 93 7.25 15.20 -1.59
CA GLN A 93 6.02 14.76 -2.24
C GLN A 93 6.13 13.36 -2.85
N ASN A 94 7.33 12.87 -3.13
CA ASN A 94 7.53 11.54 -3.71
C ASN A 94 7.45 10.43 -2.67
N LEU A 95 6.88 9.28 -3.06
CA LEU A 95 6.86 8.10 -2.22
C LEU A 95 8.27 7.53 -2.08
N LYS A 96 8.76 7.46 -0.84
CA LYS A 96 9.98 6.72 -0.48
C LYS A 96 9.58 5.32 -0.04
N GLU A 97 10.18 4.33 -0.67
CA GLU A 97 9.97 2.92 -0.36
C GLU A 97 11.23 2.32 0.29
N ASP A 98 11.01 1.49 1.29
CA ASP A 98 12.06 0.69 1.93
C ASP A 98 12.20 -0.66 1.24
N TYR A 99 13.13 -0.74 0.29
CA TYR A 99 13.38 -1.95 -0.49
C TYR A 99 14.01 -3.10 0.31
N THR A 100 14.47 -2.87 1.54
CA THR A 100 14.91 -3.97 2.43
C THR A 100 13.77 -4.90 2.80
N GLN A 101 12.52 -4.42 2.72
CA GLN A 101 11.32 -5.20 3.00
C GLN A 101 11.03 -6.28 1.94
N TYR A 102 11.67 -6.21 0.77
CA TYR A 102 11.52 -7.20 -0.31
C TYR A 102 12.41 -8.42 -0.14
N ILE A 103 13.22 -8.51 0.94
CA ILE A 103 14.02 -9.68 1.28
C ILE A 103 13.08 -10.82 1.69
N PRO A 104 13.01 -11.92 0.95
CA PRO A 104 12.19 -13.07 1.32
C PRO A 104 12.62 -13.66 2.65
N ARG A 105 11.63 -14.07 3.48
CA ARG A 105 11.86 -14.58 4.83
C ARG A 105 10.95 -15.76 5.15
N GLY A 106 11.31 -16.51 6.19
CA GLY A 106 10.53 -17.66 6.62
C GLY A 106 10.42 -18.72 5.51
N HIS A 107 9.24 -19.26 5.33
CA HIS A 107 8.98 -20.29 4.32
C HIS A 107 9.11 -19.79 2.87
N TYR A 108 9.04 -18.47 2.63
CA TYR A 108 9.21 -17.88 1.30
C TYR A 108 10.65 -18.03 0.75
N THR A 109 11.61 -18.45 1.56
CA THR A 109 12.99 -18.73 1.08
C THR A 109 13.17 -20.10 0.43
N ARG A 110 12.14 -20.97 0.48
CA ARG A 110 12.26 -22.40 0.10
C ARG A 110 12.30 -22.64 -1.41
N SER A 111 11.70 -21.78 -2.22
CA SER A 111 11.73 -21.90 -3.68
C SER A 111 11.79 -20.52 -4.35
N GLU A 112 12.25 -20.46 -5.60
CA GLU A 112 12.26 -19.22 -6.37
C GLU A 112 10.83 -18.72 -6.65
N GLU A 113 9.88 -19.61 -6.79
CA GLU A 113 8.46 -19.26 -6.97
C GLU A 113 7.88 -18.60 -5.72
N LEU A 114 8.20 -19.11 -4.53
CA LEU A 114 7.79 -18.48 -3.26
C LEU A 114 8.47 -17.13 -3.03
N LYS A 115 9.74 -16.99 -3.40
CA LYS A 115 10.45 -15.68 -3.35
C LYS A 115 9.77 -14.66 -4.26
N SER A 116 9.46 -15.04 -5.49
CA SER A 116 8.75 -14.20 -6.47
C SER A 116 7.36 -13.81 -5.98
N TYR A 117 6.62 -14.76 -5.42
CA TYR A 117 5.31 -14.51 -4.81
C TYR A 117 5.42 -13.50 -3.68
N PHE A 118 6.35 -13.70 -2.74
CA PHE A 118 6.58 -12.78 -1.62
C PHE A 118 6.88 -11.36 -2.12
N GLN A 119 7.82 -11.19 -3.05
CA GLN A 119 8.19 -9.88 -3.58
C GLN A 119 7.03 -9.19 -4.28
N THR A 120 6.23 -9.95 -5.02
CA THR A 120 5.04 -9.39 -5.69
C THR A 120 3.96 -8.98 -4.70
N MET A 121 3.72 -9.78 -3.65
CA MET A 121 2.77 -9.42 -2.60
C MET A 121 3.25 -8.23 -1.77
N MET A 122 4.57 -8.11 -1.52
CA MET A 122 5.15 -6.91 -0.91
C MET A 122 4.95 -5.68 -1.80
N TRP A 123 5.18 -5.79 -3.12
CA TRP A 123 4.92 -4.72 -4.07
C TRP A 123 3.47 -4.24 -4.04
N TYR A 124 2.52 -5.17 -4.09
CA TYR A 124 1.09 -4.85 -4.05
C TYR A 124 0.60 -4.31 -2.71
N GLY A 125 1.18 -4.75 -1.61
CA GLY A 125 0.76 -4.37 -0.27
C GLY A 125 1.42 -3.09 0.27
N ARG A 126 2.61 -2.73 -0.23
CA ARG A 126 3.36 -1.58 0.30
C ARG A 126 3.16 -0.29 -0.48
N MET A 127 2.89 -0.37 -1.79
CA MET A 127 2.66 0.82 -2.61
C MET A 127 1.31 1.42 -2.33
N THR A 128 1.31 2.65 -1.80
CA THR A 128 0.11 3.43 -1.49
C THR A 128 -0.11 4.48 -2.55
N PHE A 129 -1.30 4.50 -3.12
CA PHE A 129 -1.77 5.55 -4.02
C PHE A 129 -2.49 6.60 -3.18
N ARG A 130 -1.75 7.64 -2.77
CA ARG A 130 -2.13 8.56 -1.71
C ARG A 130 -3.24 9.52 -2.12
N HIS A 131 -4.15 9.78 -1.22
CA HIS A 131 -5.27 10.72 -1.42
C HIS A 131 -4.83 12.17 -1.63
N LYS A 132 -3.68 12.56 -1.05
CA LYS A 132 -3.13 13.91 -1.20
C LYS A 132 -2.70 14.23 -2.64
N ASP A 133 -2.37 13.23 -3.42
CA ASP A 133 -1.93 13.37 -4.82
C ASP A 133 -3.06 12.99 -5.78
N GLU A 134 -3.41 13.91 -6.69
CA GLU A 134 -4.50 13.69 -7.62
C GLU A 134 -4.20 12.59 -8.63
N ASP A 135 -2.97 12.49 -9.11
CA ASP A 135 -2.60 11.47 -10.09
C ASP A 135 -2.53 10.08 -9.46
N GLU A 136 -2.12 9.97 -8.18
CA GLU A 136 -2.19 8.72 -7.44
C GLU A 136 -3.65 8.31 -7.17
N THR A 137 -4.52 9.26 -6.82
CA THR A 137 -5.97 9.00 -6.66
C THR A 137 -6.62 8.58 -7.99
N ARG A 138 -6.24 9.22 -9.12
CA ARG A 138 -6.66 8.78 -10.47
C ARG A 138 -6.17 7.37 -10.78
N SER A 139 -4.94 7.03 -10.38
CA SER A 139 -4.41 5.66 -10.53
C SER A 139 -5.28 4.65 -9.80
N ALA A 140 -5.65 4.93 -8.54
CA ALA A 140 -6.51 4.07 -7.73
C ALA A 140 -7.90 3.86 -8.38
N LEU A 141 -8.53 4.93 -8.88
CA LEU A 141 -9.81 4.80 -9.60
C LEU A 141 -9.66 3.95 -10.88
N LEU A 142 -8.59 4.14 -11.67
CA LEU A 142 -8.33 3.33 -12.85
C LEU A 142 -8.07 1.86 -12.52
N MET A 143 -7.43 1.54 -11.39
CA MET A 143 -7.27 0.15 -10.90
C MET A 143 -8.62 -0.46 -10.53
N THR A 144 -9.49 0.32 -9.87
CA THR A 144 -10.85 -0.10 -9.54
C THR A 144 -11.65 -0.40 -10.81
N VAL A 145 -11.54 0.44 -11.84
CA VAL A 145 -12.17 0.21 -13.15
C VAL A 145 -11.59 -1.03 -13.84
N ALA A 146 -10.28 -1.26 -13.76
CA ALA A 146 -9.62 -2.44 -14.34
C ALA A 146 -10.09 -3.75 -13.69
N LEU A 147 -10.42 -3.71 -12.40
CA LEU A 147 -10.98 -4.85 -11.66
C LEU A 147 -12.48 -5.08 -11.94
N GLN A 148 -13.18 -4.20 -12.68
CA GLN A 148 -14.52 -4.50 -13.20
C GLN A 148 -14.51 -5.59 -14.29
N ASN A 149 -13.34 -5.93 -14.85
CA ASN A 149 -13.19 -7.13 -15.65
C ASN A 149 -13.34 -8.38 -14.75
N GLU A 150 -14.35 -9.20 -15.04
CA GLU A 150 -14.73 -10.36 -14.21
C GLU A 150 -13.58 -11.33 -13.96
N ALA A 151 -12.71 -11.56 -14.95
CA ALA A 151 -11.57 -12.48 -14.80
C ALA A 151 -10.51 -11.91 -13.86
N ASN A 152 -10.24 -10.59 -13.94
CA ASN A 152 -9.32 -9.90 -13.04
C ASN A 152 -9.87 -9.85 -11.62
N GLN A 153 -11.15 -9.52 -11.46
CA GLN A 153 -11.80 -9.46 -10.16
C GLN A 153 -11.78 -10.83 -9.47
N LYS A 154 -12.18 -11.90 -10.16
CA LYS A 154 -12.16 -13.27 -9.59
C LYS A 154 -10.76 -13.71 -9.15
N ALA A 155 -9.73 -13.41 -9.95
CA ALA A 155 -8.35 -13.73 -9.58
C ALA A 155 -7.88 -12.91 -8.38
N TRP A 156 -8.19 -11.62 -8.33
CA TRP A 156 -7.90 -10.74 -7.21
C TRP A 156 -8.62 -11.19 -5.93
N GLU A 157 -9.92 -11.44 -6.00
CA GLU A 157 -10.74 -11.89 -4.86
C GLU A 157 -10.25 -13.20 -4.27
N LYS A 158 -9.88 -14.16 -5.13
CA LYS A 158 -9.37 -15.44 -4.64
C LYS A 158 -8.10 -15.28 -3.80
N ILE A 159 -7.18 -14.40 -4.20
CA ILE A 159 -5.97 -14.11 -3.44
C ILE A 159 -6.35 -13.33 -2.17
N TYR A 160 -7.13 -12.28 -2.31
CA TYR A 160 -7.52 -11.38 -1.22
C TYR A 160 -8.27 -12.13 -0.11
N GLN A 161 -9.33 -12.86 -0.44
CA GLN A 161 -10.15 -13.58 0.53
C GLN A 161 -9.39 -14.72 1.21
N THR A 162 -8.52 -15.43 0.46
CA THR A 162 -7.67 -16.47 1.07
C THR A 162 -6.71 -15.85 2.09
N THR A 163 -6.10 -14.70 1.77
CA THR A 163 -5.20 -14.01 2.67
C THR A 163 -5.95 -13.41 3.87
N ASP A 164 -7.14 -12.86 3.63
CA ASP A 164 -8.04 -12.34 4.66
C ASP A 164 -8.40 -13.41 5.69
N PHE A 165 -8.77 -14.60 5.23
CA PHE A 165 -9.14 -15.72 6.10
C PHE A 165 -7.97 -16.20 6.99
N PHE A 166 -6.75 -16.27 6.45
CA PHE A 166 -5.59 -16.81 7.20
C PHE A 166 -4.80 -15.78 8.01
N VAL A 167 -4.79 -14.53 7.58
CA VAL A 167 -3.90 -13.49 8.16
C VAL A 167 -4.69 -12.33 8.77
N GLY A 168 -5.94 -12.13 8.36
CA GLY A 168 -6.79 -11.03 8.78
C GLY A 168 -7.07 -10.01 7.68
N SER A 169 -8.04 -9.15 7.95
CA SER A 169 -8.53 -8.14 7.01
C SER A 169 -7.48 -7.06 6.74
N SER A 170 -7.57 -6.42 5.59
CA SER A 170 -6.73 -5.27 5.29
C SER A 170 -7.14 -4.07 6.15
N ASP A 171 -6.15 -3.32 6.62
CA ASP A 171 -6.32 -2.06 7.32
C ASP A 171 -6.36 -0.86 6.33
N ASP A 172 -5.90 -1.10 5.11
CA ASP A 172 -5.86 -0.08 4.07
C ASP A 172 -7.15 -0.05 3.26
N LEU A 173 -7.46 1.12 2.71
CA LEU A 173 -8.51 1.27 1.70
C LEU A 173 -8.09 0.53 0.43
N GLY A 174 -8.99 -0.32 -0.05
CA GLY A 174 -8.75 -1.18 -1.20
C GLY A 174 -9.84 -1.11 -2.26
N PHE A 175 -9.91 -2.19 -3.04
CA PHE A 175 -10.85 -2.27 -4.15
C PHE A 175 -12.32 -2.12 -3.72
N TYR A 176 -12.73 -2.72 -2.61
CA TYR A 176 -14.14 -2.72 -2.22
C TYR A 176 -14.62 -1.32 -1.82
N GLU A 177 -13.83 -0.59 -1.02
CA GLU A 177 -14.17 0.76 -0.58
C GLU A 177 -14.18 1.73 -1.76
N TYR A 178 -13.17 1.64 -2.63
CA TYR A 178 -13.12 2.47 -3.84
C TYR A 178 -14.22 2.13 -4.84
N GLN A 179 -14.60 0.87 -4.97
CA GLN A 179 -15.71 0.45 -5.81
C GLN A 179 -17.03 1.03 -5.32
N GLU A 180 -17.28 1.00 -4.01
CA GLU A 180 -18.50 1.59 -3.42
C GLU A 180 -18.60 3.09 -3.71
N ILE A 181 -17.52 3.85 -3.43
CA ILE A 181 -17.47 5.29 -3.72
C ILE A 181 -17.60 5.55 -5.23
N ALA A 182 -16.90 4.79 -6.05
CA ALA A 182 -16.94 4.95 -7.49
C ALA A 182 -18.34 4.66 -8.07
N GLN A 183 -19.03 3.64 -7.56
CA GLN A 183 -20.41 3.33 -7.94
C GLN A 183 -21.41 4.42 -7.51
N LYS A 184 -21.21 4.99 -6.33
CA LYS A 184 -22.02 6.11 -5.83
C LYS A 184 -21.93 7.35 -6.73
N VAL A 185 -20.75 7.61 -7.30
CA VAL A 185 -20.47 8.81 -8.09
C VAL A 185 -20.69 8.60 -9.59
N TYR A 186 -20.20 7.48 -10.13
CA TYR A 186 -20.18 7.21 -11.57
C TYR A 186 -21.24 6.20 -12.03
N GLY A 187 -21.86 5.46 -11.11
CA GLY A 187 -22.75 4.34 -11.40
C GLY A 187 -22.03 3.00 -11.47
N THR A 188 -22.80 1.93 -11.67
CA THR A 188 -22.31 0.54 -11.57
C THR A 188 -21.29 0.14 -12.64
N GLN A 189 -21.29 0.79 -13.79
CA GLN A 189 -20.34 0.57 -14.89
C GLN A 189 -19.66 1.87 -15.24
N ILE A 190 -18.40 2.00 -14.91
CA ILE A 190 -17.61 3.20 -15.18
C ILE A 190 -16.96 3.05 -16.56
N LYS A 191 -17.28 3.96 -17.47
CA LYS A 191 -16.70 4.00 -18.81
C LYS A 191 -15.52 4.98 -18.85
N LEU A 192 -14.38 4.55 -19.38
CA LEU A 192 -13.21 5.41 -19.53
C LEU A 192 -13.49 6.72 -20.30
N ALA A 193 -14.41 6.68 -21.26
CA ALA A 193 -14.82 7.87 -22.01
C ALA A 193 -15.46 8.93 -21.09
N GLU A 194 -16.18 8.52 -20.07
CA GLU A 194 -16.79 9.42 -19.09
C GLU A 194 -15.75 10.09 -18.20
N LEU A 195 -14.70 9.35 -17.78
CA LEU A 195 -13.60 9.89 -16.99
C LEU A 195 -12.88 11.04 -17.70
N LYS A 196 -12.75 10.98 -19.04
CA LYS A 196 -12.05 12.04 -19.80
C LYS A 196 -12.70 13.42 -19.71
N SER A 197 -14.01 13.47 -19.58
CA SER A 197 -14.81 14.69 -19.76
C SER A 197 -15.55 15.14 -18.51
N ASP A 198 -15.60 14.33 -17.46
CA ASP A 198 -16.44 14.58 -16.29
C ASP A 198 -15.65 15.13 -15.10
N GLY A 199 -15.28 16.41 -15.19
CA GLY A 199 -14.65 17.13 -14.08
C GLY A 199 -15.49 17.16 -12.79
N PRO A 200 -16.81 17.43 -12.81
CA PRO A 200 -17.65 17.46 -11.62
C PRO A 200 -17.72 16.10 -10.88
N LYS A 201 -17.85 14.98 -11.59
CA LYS A 201 -17.82 13.67 -10.95
C LYS A 201 -16.45 13.34 -10.37
N TRP A 202 -15.37 13.74 -11.03
CA TRP A 202 -14.02 13.60 -10.48
C TRP A 202 -13.86 14.35 -9.15
N VAL A 203 -14.30 15.60 -9.09
CA VAL A 203 -14.24 16.40 -7.85
C VAL A 203 -15.03 15.70 -6.75
N LYS A 204 -16.27 15.28 -7.03
CA LYS A 204 -17.09 14.57 -6.04
C LYS A 204 -16.47 13.26 -5.58
N PHE A 205 -15.91 12.45 -6.49
CA PHE A 205 -15.23 11.22 -6.13
C PHE A 205 -14.05 11.49 -5.19
N ARG A 206 -13.25 12.51 -5.50
CA ARG A 206 -12.10 12.90 -4.69
C ARG A 206 -12.49 13.38 -3.29
N GLU A 207 -13.57 14.16 -3.19
CA GLU A 207 -14.11 14.61 -1.91
C GLU A 207 -14.53 13.41 -1.04
N GLU A 208 -15.30 12.47 -1.58
CA GLU A 208 -15.72 11.25 -0.87
C GLU A 208 -14.51 10.41 -0.40
N VAL A 209 -13.49 10.29 -1.24
CA VAL A 209 -12.26 9.56 -0.88
C VAL A 209 -11.49 10.26 0.23
N LEU A 210 -11.40 11.60 0.23
CA LEU A 210 -10.72 12.37 1.27
C LEU A 210 -11.42 12.32 2.63
N GLU A 211 -12.71 12.03 2.66
CA GLU A 211 -13.49 11.84 3.89
C GLU A 211 -13.32 10.44 4.51
N THR A 212 -12.69 9.50 3.79
CA THR A 212 -12.48 8.15 4.31
C THR A 212 -11.43 8.13 5.43
N LYS A 213 -11.63 7.24 6.39
CA LYS A 213 -10.67 7.04 7.47
C LYS A 213 -9.42 6.34 6.93
N GLY A 214 -8.25 6.87 7.23
CA GLY A 214 -6.97 6.23 6.91
C GLY A 214 -6.71 4.96 7.74
N PRO A 215 -5.64 4.20 7.40
CA PRO A 215 -5.26 2.99 8.12
C PRO A 215 -4.85 3.29 9.57
N ALA A 216 -5.13 2.37 10.49
CA ALA A 216 -4.67 2.45 11.87
C ALA A 216 -3.16 2.18 11.98
N ILE A 217 -2.63 1.30 11.11
CA ILE A 217 -1.22 0.93 11.08
C ILE A 217 -0.48 1.69 10.00
N ASN A 218 0.50 2.51 10.39
CA ASN A 218 1.37 3.18 9.44
C ASN A 218 2.46 2.25 8.92
N SER A 219 2.43 1.96 7.64
CA SER A 219 3.42 1.15 6.95
C SER A 219 4.27 1.92 5.93
N ILE A 220 4.03 3.23 5.79
CA ILE A 220 4.85 4.10 4.94
C ILE A 220 5.97 4.71 5.79
N PRO A 221 7.26 4.56 5.39
CA PRO A 221 8.34 5.23 6.10
C PRO A 221 8.23 6.75 5.92
N ILE A 222 8.09 7.47 7.03
CA ILE A 222 8.10 8.93 7.07
C ILE A 222 9.38 9.36 7.76
N PHE A 223 10.31 9.89 6.99
CA PHE A 223 11.64 10.30 7.47
C PHE A 223 11.75 11.80 7.74
N ASP A 224 10.80 12.59 7.24
CA ASP A 224 10.82 14.04 7.41
C ASP A 224 10.03 14.45 8.65
N ALA A 225 10.71 15.12 9.59
CA ALA A 225 10.08 15.60 10.82
C ALA A 225 8.97 16.63 10.56
N GLN A 226 8.99 17.34 9.42
CA GLN A 226 7.95 18.28 9.04
C GLN A 226 6.64 17.60 8.65
N LEU A 227 6.70 16.36 8.15
CA LEU A 227 5.52 15.57 7.77
C LEU A 227 4.89 14.84 8.95
N GLN A 228 5.58 14.72 10.08
CA GLN A 228 5.07 14.00 11.25
C GLN A 228 3.73 14.54 11.80
N PRO A 229 3.47 15.86 11.82
CA PRO A 229 2.17 16.39 12.26
C PRO A 229 0.99 15.95 11.38
N ASP A 230 1.22 15.78 10.08
CA ASP A 230 0.19 15.42 9.09
C ASP A 230 0.30 13.97 8.61
N ARG A 231 0.92 13.10 9.43
CA ARG A 231 1.18 11.70 9.09
C ARG A 231 -0.04 10.98 8.50
N ASP A 232 -1.19 11.11 9.12
CA ASP A 232 -2.39 10.36 8.71
C ASP A 232 -2.85 10.77 7.31
N ARG A 233 -2.73 12.06 6.98
CA ARG A 233 -2.97 12.57 5.63
C ARG A 233 -1.95 12.06 4.62
N GLU A 234 -0.68 11.95 5.04
CA GLU A 234 0.42 11.51 4.18
C GLU A 234 0.35 10.02 3.84
N ILE A 235 -0.18 9.19 4.75
CA ILE A 235 -0.24 7.73 4.59
C ILE A 235 -1.57 7.24 4.02
N SER A 236 -2.64 8.03 4.11
CA SER A 236 -3.95 7.63 3.61
C SER A 236 -3.95 7.47 2.09
N GLY A 237 -4.47 6.36 1.61
CA GLY A 237 -4.54 6.06 0.19
C GLY A 237 -5.05 4.66 -0.10
N PHE A 238 -5.19 4.40 -1.39
CA PHE A 238 -5.55 3.08 -1.90
C PHE A 238 -4.32 2.17 -1.94
N ARG A 239 -4.52 0.90 -1.58
CA ARG A 239 -3.56 -0.18 -1.86
C ARG A 239 -4.22 -1.32 -2.62
N PHE A 240 -3.50 -1.84 -3.62
CA PHE A 240 -4.05 -2.88 -4.49
C PHE A 240 -4.31 -4.20 -3.76
N MET A 241 -3.40 -4.58 -2.85
CA MET A 241 -3.58 -5.66 -1.87
C MET A 241 -2.98 -5.20 -0.56
N GLY A 242 -3.73 -4.39 0.20
CA GLY A 242 -3.29 -3.73 1.41
C GLY A 242 -2.70 -4.68 2.46
N GLN A 243 -1.90 -4.12 3.32
CA GLN A 243 -1.28 -4.85 4.42
C GLN A 243 -2.35 -5.27 5.41
N ARG A 244 -2.13 -6.43 6.03
CA ARG A 244 -3.09 -7.00 6.96
C ARG A 244 -2.99 -6.36 8.33
N TYR A 245 -4.13 -6.05 8.91
CA TYR A 245 -4.21 -5.66 10.30
C TYR A 245 -3.83 -6.86 11.18
N THR A 246 -2.87 -6.65 12.08
CA THR A 246 -2.54 -7.62 13.12
C THR A 246 -2.53 -6.93 14.47
N ILE A 247 -3.00 -7.62 15.50
CA ILE A 247 -3.09 -7.06 16.85
C ILE A 247 -1.72 -6.58 17.34
N ASP A 248 -0.66 -7.33 17.06
CA ASP A 248 0.71 -6.96 17.45
C ASP A 248 1.19 -5.68 16.75
N ALA A 249 0.89 -5.51 15.47
CA ALA A 249 1.26 -4.29 14.75
C ALA A 249 0.48 -3.07 15.27
N ASP A 250 -0.80 -3.24 15.60
CA ASP A 250 -1.60 -2.20 16.24
C ASP A 250 -1.07 -1.83 17.63
N ILE A 251 -0.78 -2.82 18.47
CA ILE A 251 -0.17 -2.61 19.79
C ILE A 251 1.15 -1.83 19.63
N PHE A 252 2.02 -2.24 18.71
CA PHE A 252 3.29 -1.56 18.50
C PHE A 252 3.10 -0.13 17.98
N GLN A 253 2.16 0.10 17.06
CA GLN A 253 1.90 1.43 16.50
C GLN A 253 1.37 2.40 17.56
N ARG A 254 0.42 1.97 18.40
CA ARG A 254 -0.18 2.82 19.42
C ARG A 254 0.71 3.07 20.63
N LEU A 255 1.79 2.30 20.80
CA LEU A 255 2.71 2.42 21.94
C LEU A 255 4.05 3.10 21.58
N ILE A 256 4.14 3.78 20.44
CA ILE A 256 5.31 4.61 20.07
C ILE A 256 4.98 6.09 20.07
N TYR A 257 6.02 6.95 19.92
CA TYR A 257 5.87 8.40 19.83
C TYR A 257 4.81 8.83 18.83
N ARG A 258 4.16 9.92 19.11
CA ARG A 258 2.92 10.54 18.76
C ARG A 258 1.72 9.98 19.54
N GLU A 259 1.58 8.68 19.66
CA GLU A 259 0.46 8.09 20.36
C GLU A 259 0.66 8.15 21.89
N VAL A 260 1.92 8.02 22.34
CA VAL A 260 2.25 7.98 23.77
C VAL A 260 2.91 9.26 24.33
N GLY A 261 3.18 10.26 23.46
CA GLY A 261 3.81 11.51 23.88
C GLY A 261 5.28 11.35 24.29
N GLU A 262 5.75 12.27 25.12
CA GLU A 262 7.13 12.30 25.66
C GLU A 262 7.14 11.92 27.15
N ASN A 263 8.28 11.46 27.64
CA ASN A 263 8.49 11.23 29.08
C ASN A 263 8.84 12.57 29.80
N PRO A 264 8.95 12.61 31.13
CA PRO A 264 9.29 13.83 31.88
C PRO A 264 10.66 14.45 31.52
N GLN A 265 11.53 13.69 30.85
CA GLN A 265 12.84 14.14 30.37
C GLN A 265 12.77 14.69 28.93
N GLY A 266 11.61 14.69 28.29
CA GLY A 266 11.42 15.10 26.90
C GLY A 266 11.87 14.06 25.86
N GLU A 267 12.06 12.83 26.29
CA GLU A 267 12.47 11.74 25.40
C GLU A 267 11.25 11.12 24.70
N ARG A 268 11.46 10.67 23.47
CA ARG A 268 10.45 10.06 22.60
C ARG A 268 10.61 8.56 22.52
N ARG A 269 9.53 7.83 22.68
CA ARG A 269 9.50 6.38 22.49
C ARG A 269 9.45 6.05 21.00
N LEU A 270 10.61 5.94 20.35
CA LEU A 270 10.70 5.75 18.90
C LEU A 270 10.49 4.30 18.45
N LEU A 271 10.72 3.33 19.34
CA LEU A 271 10.59 1.90 19.04
C LEU A 271 9.74 1.20 20.10
N PRO A 272 8.86 0.29 19.72
CA PRO A 272 8.13 -0.56 20.66
C PRO A 272 9.07 -1.61 21.26
N LYS A 273 8.62 -2.25 22.34
CA LYS A 273 9.32 -3.37 22.98
C LYS A 273 8.53 -4.66 22.81
N GLY A 274 9.22 -5.80 22.70
CA GLY A 274 8.56 -7.09 22.58
C GLY A 274 7.64 -7.43 23.76
N LEU A 275 7.88 -6.85 24.95
CA LEU A 275 7.01 -7.00 26.11
C LEU A 275 5.70 -6.21 26.05
N ASP A 276 5.58 -5.26 25.13
CA ASP A 276 4.34 -4.48 24.93
C ASP A 276 3.16 -5.41 24.58
N ILE A 277 3.39 -6.40 23.71
CA ILE A 277 2.35 -7.33 23.28
C ILE A 277 1.79 -8.14 24.47
N PRO A 278 2.59 -8.92 25.22
CA PRO A 278 2.03 -9.67 26.33
C PRO A 278 1.47 -8.77 27.44
N ALA A 279 2.01 -7.58 27.67
CA ALA A 279 1.46 -6.64 28.64
C ALA A 279 0.08 -6.13 28.21
N ALA A 280 -0.09 -5.70 26.95
CA ALA A 280 -1.38 -5.29 26.38
C ALA A 280 -2.42 -6.42 26.38
N LEU A 281 -1.96 -7.68 26.29
CA LEU A 281 -2.79 -8.88 26.40
C LEU A 281 -3.02 -9.35 27.85
N GLY A 282 -2.66 -8.55 28.87
CA GLY A 282 -2.98 -8.79 30.27
C GLY A 282 -1.92 -9.52 31.09
N SER A 283 -0.67 -9.64 30.60
CA SER A 283 0.42 -10.22 31.41
C SER A 283 0.94 -9.24 32.45
N ALA A 284 0.55 -9.46 33.70
CA ALA A 284 1.04 -8.67 34.86
C ALA A 284 2.57 -8.71 35.02
N ALA A 285 3.22 -9.81 34.66
CA ALA A 285 4.67 -9.93 34.72
C ALA A 285 5.35 -9.02 33.67
N ALA A 286 4.85 -8.99 32.44
CA ALA A 286 5.36 -8.10 31.40
C ALA A 286 5.11 -6.63 31.74
N GLU A 287 3.94 -6.32 32.27
CA GLU A 287 3.57 -4.99 32.73
C GLU A 287 4.50 -4.49 33.83
N SER A 288 4.80 -5.34 34.85
CA SER A 288 5.73 -5.01 35.92
C SER A 288 7.12 -4.66 35.41
N ILE A 289 7.65 -5.46 34.47
CA ILE A 289 8.96 -5.21 33.87
C ILE A 289 8.97 -3.88 33.12
N LEU A 290 7.92 -3.58 32.32
CA LEU A 290 7.82 -2.32 31.57
C LEU A 290 7.71 -1.10 32.52
N LYS A 291 7.04 -1.23 33.67
CA LYS A 291 7.04 -0.21 34.73
C LYS A 291 8.43 0.02 35.31
N ASP A 292 9.14 -1.05 35.62
CA ASP A 292 10.52 -0.96 36.14
C ASP A 292 11.49 -0.37 35.12
N MET A 293 11.24 -0.55 33.81
CA MET A 293 11.99 0.05 32.74
C MET A 293 11.64 1.53 32.49
N GLY A 294 10.65 2.08 33.18
CA GLY A 294 10.21 3.46 33.03
C GLY A 294 9.28 3.74 31.84
N GLU A 295 8.81 2.70 31.13
CA GLU A 295 7.95 2.88 29.95
C GLU A 295 6.62 3.56 30.29
N TYR A 296 6.11 3.35 31.50
CA TYR A 296 4.87 3.98 32.00
C TYR A 296 5.01 5.48 32.33
N GLN A 297 6.19 6.07 32.14
CA GLN A 297 6.42 7.51 32.33
C GLN A 297 6.07 8.35 31.08
N TYR A 298 5.92 7.73 29.89
CA TYR A 298 5.40 8.43 28.73
C TYR A 298 3.95 8.83 28.95
N GLN A 299 3.57 10.05 28.52
CA GLN A 299 2.33 10.74 28.87
C GLN A 299 1.07 9.86 28.73
N ASP A 300 0.89 9.27 27.54
CA ASP A 300 -0.33 8.53 27.20
C ASP A 300 -0.11 7.01 27.14
N TYR A 301 1.10 6.52 27.46
CA TYR A 301 1.43 5.10 27.37
C TYR A 301 0.49 4.21 28.21
N PRO A 302 0.14 4.56 29.48
CA PRO A 302 -0.78 3.74 30.26
C PRO A 302 -2.19 3.67 29.63
N GLN A 303 -2.65 4.78 29.05
CA GLN A 303 -3.96 4.86 28.39
C GLN A 303 -3.97 4.03 27.09
N GLN A 304 -2.90 4.14 26.29
CA GLN A 304 -2.77 3.39 25.05
C GLN A 304 -2.58 1.88 25.29
N MET A 305 -1.91 1.51 26.38
CA MET A 305 -1.75 0.11 26.81
C MET A 305 -3.10 -0.54 27.16
N GLY A 306 -4.03 0.22 27.71
CA GLY A 306 -5.35 -0.27 28.15
C GLY A 306 -6.42 -0.37 27.04
N LYS A 307 -6.12 0.04 25.80
CA LYS A 307 -7.03 -0.09 24.65
C LYS A 307 -6.97 -1.46 24.03
#